data_8b834dc947fde4f553cf7f37987ad252
#
_entry.id   8b834dc947fde4f553cf7f37987ad252
#
_cell.length_a   1.000
_cell.length_b   1.000
_cell.length_c   1.000
_cell.angle_alpha   90.00
_cell.angle_beta   90.00
_cell.angle_gamma   90.00
#
_symmetry.space_group_name_H-M   'P 1'
#
loop_
_entity.id
_entity.type
_entity.pdbx_description
1 polymer ?
#
loop_
_entity_poly.entity_id
_entity_poly.type
_entity_poly.pdbx_seq_one_letter_code
_entity_poly.pdbx_strand_id
1 'polypeptide(L)'
;MKKTIFSLALGTFGLGMAEFGIMGVLTELAHDTGISIPSAGNMISFYAFGVVIGAPIVALFSGKFSLKTTLLFLVAMCAVGNALFTFSTSYFWLALGRLFSGFPHGAIFGVGAIILSKIAPPGKVTVAVAGMIAGMTVANLVGVPLGTWLGHQFSWRYTFFLIALFDALVILSVLIWVPDIHDKSEIKLTEQFQFLKKPEPWLIFAATMFGNAGVFAWFSFVKPFMVNVSGFSEGMMTIIMMLMGLGMVLGNLLSGKLSGRFSPLRIAATTDMVIVASLLLLFACGELKTASLVMGFICCAGLFALSAPLQILLLQNAKGGEMLGAAGGQMAFNLGSAIGAYFGGMMITLGFSWRYVTLPAALLSFSAMSALLIYGYLRARQAQANARALA
;
A
#
# COMPACT_ATOMS: atom_id res chain seq x y z
N MET A 1 -25.01 8.07 6.69
CA MET A 1 -23.69 7.72 7.23
C MET A 1 -23.33 6.24 7.04
N LYS A 2 -24.03 5.23 7.64
CA LYS A 2 -23.64 3.80 7.48
C LYS A 2 -23.54 3.35 6.02
N LYS A 3 -24.52 3.73 5.17
CA LYS A 3 -24.51 3.39 3.73
C LYS A 3 -23.31 4.05 2.99
N THR A 4 -22.99 5.30 3.31
CA THR A 4 -21.84 6.00 2.75
C THR A 4 -20.51 5.35 3.17
N ILE A 5 -20.37 4.97 4.45
CA ILE A 5 -19.19 4.22 4.94
C ILE A 5 -19.06 2.90 4.17
N PHE A 6 -20.16 2.17 4.00
CA PHE A 6 -20.16 0.89 3.27
C PHE A 6 -19.76 1.08 1.80
N SER A 7 -20.29 2.12 1.12
CA SER A 7 -19.90 2.46 -0.25
C SER A 7 -18.41 2.74 -0.38
N LEU A 8 -17.85 3.53 0.54
CA LEU A 8 -16.43 3.84 0.56
C LEU A 8 -15.57 2.62 0.95
N ALA A 9 -16.05 1.77 1.86
CA ALA A 9 -15.39 0.51 2.20
C ALA A 9 -15.36 -0.45 1.02
N LEU A 10 -16.42 -0.50 0.22
CA LEU A 10 -16.46 -1.28 -1.02
C LEU A 10 -15.43 -0.75 -2.04
N GLY A 11 -15.26 0.59 -2.13
CA GLY A 11 -14.23 1.21 -2.95
C GLY A 11 -12.82 0.85 -2.51
N THR A 12 -12.52 0.94 -1.22
CA THR A 12 -11.19 0.54 -0.70
C THR A 12 -10.94 -0.96 -0.76
N PHE A 13 -11.99 -1.79 -0.75
CA PHE A 13 -11.90 -3.21 -1.04
C PHE A 13 -11.43 -3.45 -2.49
N GLY A 14 -12.04 -2.80 -3.48
CA GLY A 14 -11.61 -2.88 -4.88
C GLY A 14 -10.16 -2.43 -5.06
N LEU A 15 -9.75 -1.32 -4.42
CA LEU A 15 -8.37 -0.84 -4.44
C LEU A 15 -7.38 -1.85 -3.84
N GLY A 16 -7.72 -2.48 -2.71
CA GLY A 16 -6.87 -3.50 -2.10
C GLY A 16 -6.70 -4.73 -2.99
N MET A 17 -7.78 -5.19 -3.63
CA MET A 17 -7.69 -6.26 -4.62
C MET A 17 -6.83 -5.86 -5.82
N ALA A 18 -6.96 -4.63 -6.35
CA ALA A 18 -6.20 -4.16 -7.49
C ALA A 18 -4.70 -4.03 -7.18
N GLU A 19 -4.34 -3.60 -5.98
CA GLU A 19 -2.96 -3.44 -5.55
C GLU A 19 -2.27 -4.79 -5.30
N PHE A 20 -2.89 -5.65 -4.48
CA PHE A 20 -2.24 -6.87 -3.99
C PHE A 20 -2.60 -8.13 -4.80
N GLY A 21 -3.71 -8.14 -5.53
CA GLY A 21 -4.19 -9.33 -6.25
C GLY A 21 -3.24 -9.81 -7.34
N ILE A 22 -2.50 -8.90 -7.98
CA ILE A 22 -1.54 -9.25 -9.03
C ILE A 22 -0.42 -10.20 -8.54
N MET A 23 -0.03 -10.09 -7.27
CA MET A 23 1.06 -10.90 -6.71
C MET A 23 0.71 -12.38 -6.65
N GLY A 24 -0.58 -12.69 -6.47
CA GLY A 24 -1.09 -14.06 -6.46
C GLY A 24 -1.22 -14.70 -7.84
N VAL A 25 -1.25 -13.89 -8.91
CA VAL A 25 -1.47 -14.33 -10.30
C VAL A 25 -0.34 -13.91 -11.26
N LEU A 26 0.82 -13.51 -10.71
CA LEU A 26 1.91 -12.93 -11.48
C LEU A 26 2.49 -13.90 -12.52
N THR A 27 2.60 -15.18 -12.17
CA THR A 27 3.13 -16.21 -13.05
C THR A 27 2.17 -16.54 -14.18
N GLU A 28 0.86 -16.57 -13.90
CA GLU A 28 -0.19 -16.78 -14.92
C GLU A 28 -0.23 -15.62 -15.90
N LEU A 29 -0.14 -14.39 -15.40
CA LEU A 29 -0.02 -13.19 -16.25
C LEU A 29 1.19 -13.27 -17.17
N ALA A 30 2.38 -13.60 -16.63
CA ALA A 30 3.62 -13.70 -17.39
C ALA A 30 3.52 -14.75 -18.49
N HIS A 31 3.00 -15.94 -18.16
CA HIS A 31 2.85 -17.05 -19.09
C HIS A 31 1.85 -16.73 -20.21
N ASP A 32 0.66 -16.23 -19.87
CA ASP A 32 -0.41 -15.94 -20.84
C ASP A 32 -0.04 -14.82 -21.82
N THR A 33 0.75 -13.84 -21.37
CA THR A 33 1.16 -12.70 -22.19
C THR A 33 2.54 -12.85 -22.85
N GLY A 34 3.22 -13.96 -22.60
CA GLY A 34 4.54 -14.27 -23.18
C GLY A 34 5.66 -13.33 -22.70
N ILE A 35 5.52 -12.69 -21.52
CA ILE A 35 6.54 -11.82 -20.93
C ILE A 35 7.28 -12.53 -19.79
N SER A 36 8.46 -12.03 -19.44
CA SER A 36 9.18 -12.57 -18.27
C SER A 36 8.47 -12.21 -16.96
N ILE A 37 8.63 -13.03 -15.91
CA ILE A 37 8.06 -12.77 -14.59
C ILE A 37 8.54 -11.41 -14.02
N PRO A 38 9.84 -11.01 -14.14
CA PRO A 38 10.25 -9.66 -13.78
C PRO A 38 9.51 -8.56 -14.55
N SER A 39 9.27 -8.74 -15.85
CA SER A 39 8.48 -7.79 -16.65
C SER A 39 7.03 -7.72 -16.20
N ALA A 40 6.43 -8.84 -15.78
CA ALA A 40 5.12 -8.86 -15.15
C ALA A 40 5.14 -8.14 -13.80
N GLY A 41 6.23 -8.26 -13.02
CA GLY A 41 6.46 -7.54 -11.77
C GLY A 41 6.45 -6.02 -11.94
N ASN A 42 6.90 -5.49 -13.10
CA ASN A 42 6.82 -4.06 -13.39
C ASN A 42 5.39 -3.53 -13.42
N MET A 43 4.37 -4.38 -13.60
CA MET A 43 2.97 -3.97 -13.53
C MET A 43 2.58 -3.49 -12.13
N ILE A 44 3.27 -3.95 -11.09
CA ILE A 44 3.15 -3.44 -9.72
C ILE A 44 3.72 -2.01 -9.65
N SER A 45 4.89 -1.81 -10.25
CA SER A 45 5.54 -0.49 -10.31
C SER A 45 4.70 0.53 -11.09
N PHE A 46 4.10 0.14 -12.23
CA PHE A 46 3.23 1.04 -13.00
C PHE A 46 1.99 1.46 -12.22
N TYR A 47 1.37 0.55 -11.47
CA TYR A 47 0.27 0.90 -10.58
C TYR A 47 0.72 1.90 -9.51
N ALA A 48 1.82 1.62 -8.84
CA ALA A 48 2.38 2.47 -7.79
C ALA A 48 2.78 3.85 -8.32
N PHE A 49 3.36 3.96 -9.52
CA PHE A 49 3.60 5.24 -10.18
C PHE A 49 2.31 5.99 -10.48
N GLY A 50 1.25 5.27 -10.90
CA GLY A 50 -0.08 5.85 -11.03
C GLY A 50 -0.53 6.53 -9.73
N VAL A 51 -0.40 5.87 -8.59
CA VAL A 51 -0.76 6.42 -7.27
C VAL A 51 0.06 7.67 -6.94
N VAL A 52 1.38 7.63 -7.16
CA VAL A 52 2.30 8.74 -6.89
C VAL A 52 1.97 9.98 -7.71
N ILE A 53 1.66 9.79 -8.98
CA ILE A 53 1.33 10.89 -9.92
C ILE A 53 -0.10 11.40 -9.67
N GLY A 54 -1.02 10.49 -9.39
CA GLY A 54 -2.45 10.80 -9.29
C GLY A 54 -2.81 11.65 -8.08
N ALA A 55 -2.22 11.37 -6.93
CA ALA A 55 -2.55 12.06 -5.68
C ALA A 55 -2.40 13.60 -5.76
N PRO A 56 -1.25 14.17 -6.22
CA PRO A 56 -1.12 15.63 -6.35
C PRO A 56 -1.99 16.22 -7.44
N ILE A 57 -2.18 15.52 -8.57
CA ILE A 57 -3.02 16.01 -9.68
C ILE A 57 -4.46 16.15 -9.22
N VAL A 58 -5.01 15.12 -8.57
CA VAL A 58 -6.39 15.18 -8.07
C VAL A 58 -6.54 16.27 -7.00
N ALA A 59 -5.56 16.45 -6.12
CA ALA A 59 -5.59 17.53 -5.12
C ALA A 59 -5.71 18.92 -5.76
N LEU A 60 -5.08 19.16 -6.92
CA LEU A 60 -5.16 20.42 -7.65
C LEU A 60 -6.54 20.68 -8.29
N PHE A 61 -7.28 19.63 -8.62
CA PHE A 61 -8.58 19.73 -9.30
C PHE A 61 -9.79 19.53 -8.37
N SER A 62 -9.59 18.97 -7.17
CA SER A 62 -10.67 18.58 -6.26
C SER A 62 -11.60 19.73 -5.83
N GLY A 63 -11.11 20.98 -5.78
CA GLY A 63 -11.92 22.15 -5.41
C GLY A 63 -12.90 22.63 -6.49
N LYS A 64 -12.82 22.13 -7.74
CA LYS A 64 -13.65 22.57 -8.85
C LYS A 64 -14.98 21.83 -8.97
N PHE A 65 -15.05 20.63 -8.44
CA PHE A 65 -16.21 19.73 -8.53
C PHE A 65 -16.71 19.34 -7.16
N SER A 66 -17.93 18.84 -7.07
CA SER A 66 -18.42 18.27 -5.81
C SER A 66 -17.60 17.01 -5.46
N LEU A 67 -17.49 16.71 -4.16
CA LEU A 67 -16.77 15.54 -3.67
C LEU A 67 -17.34 14.23 -4.24
N LYS A 68 -18.67 14.18 -4.43
CA LYS A 68 -19.34 13.03 -5.07
C LYS A 68 -18.94 12.87 -6.53
N THR A 69 -18.96 13.94 -7.31
CA THR A 69 -18.57 13.93 -8.72
C THR A 69 -17.09 13.56 -8.87
N THR A 70 -16.23 14.12 -8.04
CA THR A 70 -14.80 13.75 -8.00
C THR A 70 -14.62 12.26 -7.71
N LEU A 71 -15.31 11.73 -6.69
CA LEU A 71 -15.25 10.31 -6.34
C LEU A 71 -15.73 9.41 -7.47
N LEU A 72 -16.84 9.75 -8.15
CA LEU A 72 -17.36 9.01 -9.30
C LEU A 72 -16.36 8.96 -10.46
N PHE A 73 -15.72 10.10 -10.75
CA PHE A 73 -14.69 10.17 -11.79
C PHE A 73 -13.49 9.27 -11.44
N LEU A 74 -13.04 9.31 -10.19
CA LEU A 74 -11.92 8.49 -9.71
C LEU A 74 -12.23 6.99 -9.79
N VAL A 75 -13.41 6.56 -9.34
CA VAL A 75 -13.80 5.15 -9.42
C VAL A 75 -14.01 4.71 -10.86
N ALA A 76 -14.55 5.57 -11.74
CA ALA A 76 -14.65 5.28 -13.16
C ALA A 76 -13.27 5.08 -13.81
N MET A 77 -12.25 5.87 -13.41
CA MET A 77 -10.87 5.64 -13.85
C MET A 77 -10.32 4.28 -13.38
N CYS A 78 -10.60 3.86 -12.13
CA CYS A 78 -10.25 2.51 -11.66
C CYS A 78 -10.89 1.45 -12.55
N ALA A 79 -12.20 1.54 -12.79
CA ALA A 79 -12.95 0.59 -13.61
C ALA A 79 -12.37 0.50 -15.04
N VAL A 80 -12.12 1.64 -15.67
CA VAL A 80 -11.51 1.69 -17.01
C VAL A 80 -10.10 1.11 -17.02
N GLY A 81 -9.27 1.47 -16.04
CA GLY A 81 -7.91 0.96 -15.92
C GLY A 81 -7.86 -0.56 -15.70
N ASN A 82 -8.70 -1.08 -14.81
CA ASN A 82 -8.82 -2.52 -14.55
C ASN A 82 -9.42 -3.28 -15.74
N ALA A 83 -10.41 -2.72 -16.43
CA ALA A 83 -10.96 -3.29 -17.66
C ALA A 83 -9.89 -3.31 -18.77
N LEU A 84 -9.18 -2.20 -18.98
CA LEU A 84 -8.08 -2.13 -19.94
C LEU A 84 -7.02 -3.20 -19.65
N PHE A 85 -6.62 -3.35 -18.40
CA PHE A 85 -5.67 -4.38 -17.97
C PHE A 85 -6.20 -5.80 -18.26
N THR A 86 -7.47 -6.07 -17.95
CA THR A 86 -8.12 -7.37 -18.16
C THR A 86 -8.08 -7.81 -19.63
N PHE A 87 -8.38 -6.91 -20.56
CA PHE A 87 -8.51 -7.23 -21.99
C PHE A 87 -7.21 -7.02 -22.78
N SER A 88 -6.16 -6.53 -22.14
CA SER A 88 -4.88 -6.28 -22.82
C SER A 88 -4.13 -7.56 -23.15
N THR A 89 -3.43 -7.53 -24.29
CA THR A 89 -2.56 -8.61 -24.78
C THR A 89 -1.12 -8.17 -24.96
N SER A 90 -0.84 -6.86 -24.96
CA SER A 90 0.52 -6.35 -25.13
C SER A 90 1.01 -5.67 -23.86
N TYR A 91 2.32 -5.69 -23.64
CA TYR A 91 2.98 -5.07 -22.48
C TYR A 91 2.62 -3.60 -22.31
N PHE A 92 2.57 -2.83 -23.40
CA PHE A 92 2.24 -1.40 -23.36
C PHE A 92 0.83 -1.15 -22.78
N TRP A 93 -0.18 -1.87 -23.25
CA TRP A 93 -1.56 -1.70 -22.78
C TRP A 93 -1.76 -2.22 -21.36
N LEU A 94 -1.04 -3.31 -20.99
CA LEU A 94 -0.99 -3.78 -19.60
C LEU A 94 -0.42 -2.70 -18.68
N ALA A 95 0.73 -2.12 -19.02
CA ALA A 95 1.36 -1.05 -18.24
C ALA A 95 0.45 0.17 -18.11
N LEU A 96 -0.19 0.58 -19.23
CA LEU A 96 -1.11 1.71 -19.26
C LEU A 96 -2.34 1.44 -18.38
N GLY A 97 -2.93 0.25 -18.45
CA GLY A 97 -4.06 -0.14 -17.60
C GLY A 97 -3.72 -0.08 -16.11
N ARG A 98 -2.51 -0.54 -15.75
CA ARG A 98 -2.03 -0.46 -14.35
C ARG A 98 -1.79 0.96 -13.89
N LEU A 99 -1.18 1.80 -14.73
CA LEU A 99 -0.98 3.21 -14.43
C LEU A 99 -2.32 3.93 -14.21
N PHE A 100 -3.29 3.72 -15.11
CA PHE A 100 -4.62 4.31 -15.00
C PHE A 100 -5.41 3.82 -13.79
N SER A 101 -5.35 2.52 -13.46
CA SER A 101 -6.05 1.99 -12.28
C SER A 101 -5.40 2.43 -10.96
N GLY A 102 -4.08 2.70 -10.96
CA GLY A 102 -3.37 3.22 -9.79
C GLY A 102 -3.61 4.71 -9.54
N PHE A 103 -3.76 5.51 -10.59
CA PHE A 103 -3.87 6.98 -10.52
C PHE A 103 -4.91 7.48 -9.50
N PRO A 104 -6.14 6.95 -9.41
CA PRO A 104 -7.15 7.42 -8.46
C PRO A 104 -6.98 6.90 -7.03
N HIS A 105 -6.12 5.91 -6.79
CA HIS A 105 -6.05 5.18 -5.52
C HIS A 105 -5.92 6.09 -4.29
N GLY A 106 -4.85 6.89 -4.23
CA GLY A 106 -4.60 7.79 -3.09
C GLY A 106 -5.68 8.87 -2.92
N ALA A 107 -6.21 9.34 -4.04
CA ALA A 107 -7.25 10.36 -4.08
C ALA A 107 -8.60 9.85 -3.56
N ILE A 108 -8.96 8.60 -3.81
CA ILE A 108 -10.19 7.98 -3.28
C ILE A 108 -10.15 7.97 -1.76
N PHE A 109 -9.01 7.63 -1.14
CA PHE A 109 -8.85 7.70 0.31
C PHE A 109 -9.01 9.12 0.84
N GLY A 110 -8.38 10.11 0.17
CA GLY A 110 -8.46 11.52 0.56
C GLY A 110 -9.88 12.08 0.47
N VAL A 111 -10.52 11.94 -0.69
CA VAL A 111 -11.89 12.41 -0.93
C VAL A 111 -12.88 11.69 -0.02
N GLY A 112 -12.73 10.38 0.17
CA GLY A 112 -13.55 9.58 1.07
C GLY A 112 -13.44 10.06 2.53
N ALA A 113 -12.24 10.35 3.01
CA ALA A 113 -12.02 10.88 4.36
C ALA A 113 -12.66 12.27 4.55
N ILE A 114 -12.58 13.15 3.54
CA ILE A 114 -13.24 14.47 3.56
C ILE A 114 -14.75 14.30 3.60
N ILE A 115 -15.35 13.45 2.75
CA ILE A 115 -16.79 13.16 2.78
C ILE A 115 -17.20 12.71 4.19
N LEU A 116 -16.47 11.75 4.78
CA LEU A 116 -16.79 11.22 6.09
C LEU A 116 -16.64 12.27 7.19
N SER A 117 -15.67 13.16 7.12
CA SER A 117 -15.50 14.26 8.08
C SER A 117 -16.67 15.24 8.08
N LYS A 118 -17.31 15.43 6.91
CA LYS A 118 -18.48 16.34 6.75
C LYS A 118 -19.80 15.72 7.21
N ILE A 119 -19.94 14.37 7.14
CA ILE A 119 -21.22 13.69 7.46
C ILE A 119 -21.22 12.97 8.81
N ALA A 120 -20.05 12.72 9.40
CA ALA A 120 -19.95 12.02 10.68
C ALA A 120 -20.32 12.96 11.85
N PRO A 121 -21.07 12.47 12.84
CA PRO A 121 -21.31 13.22 14.07
C PRO A 121 -20.00 13.58 14.79
N PRO A 122 -19.99 14.65 15.60
CA PRO A 122 -18.84 15.03 16.42
C PRO A 122 -18.24 13.83 17.18
N GLY A 123 -16.92 13.65 17.12
CA GLY A 123 -16.22 12.56 17.80
C GLY A 123 -16.27 11.19 17.08
N LYS A 124 -17.01 11.04 15.96
CA LYS A 124 -17.13 9.76 15.25
C LYS A 124 -16.38 9.72 13.89
N VAL A 125 -15.70 10.78 13.50
CA VAL A 125 -14.97 10.87 12.22
C VAL A 125 -13.93 9.74 12.11
N THR A 126 -13.11 9.55 13.14
CA THR A 126 -12.07 8.52 13.16
C THR A 126 -12.66 7.12 12.95
N VAL A 127 -13.78 6.82 13.60
CA VAL A 127 -14.45 5.51 13.45
C VAL A 127 -15.03 5.35 12.04
N ALA A 128 -15.56 6.41 11.44
CA ALA A 128 -16.09 6.38 10.09
C ALA A 128 -14.98 6.14 9.05
N VAL A 129 -13.84 6.83 9.18
CA VAL A 129 -12.67 6.65 8.32
C VAL A 129 -12.06 5.26 8.50
N ALA A 130 -11.97 4.76 9.74
CA ALA A 130 -11.54 3.38 10.00
C ALA A 130 -12.45 2.36 9.32
N GLY A 131 -13.77 2.60 9.31
CA GLY A 131 -14.74 1.77 8.60
C GLY A 131 -14.53 1.76 7.08
N MET A 132 -14.14 2.87 6.49
CA MET A 132 -13.72 2.94 5.07
C MET A 132 -12.45 2.09 4.84
N ILE A 133 -11.42 2.28 5.65
CA ILE A 133 -10.12 1.57 5.50
C ILE A 133 -10.28 0.07 5.72
N ALA A 134 -11.24 -0.38 6.54
CA ALA A 134 -11.52 -1.78 6.78
C ALA A 134 -11.82 -2.56 5.48
N GLY A 135 -12.34 -1.90 4.44
CA GLY A 135 -12.54 -2.51 3.13
C GLY A 135 -11.24 -3.09 2.55
N MET A 136 -10.14 -2.33 2.60
CA MET A 136 -8.82 -2.79 2.14
C MET A 136 -8.30 -3.97 2.98
N THR A 137 -8.56 -3.96 4.28
CA THR A 137 -8.18 -5.07 5.17
C THR A 137 -8.92 -6.35 4.80
N VAL A 138 -10.23 -6.25 4.51
CA VAL A 138 -11.05 -7.38 4.06
C VAL A 138 -10.61 -7.85 2.66
N ALA A 139 -10.22 -6.93 1.78
CA ALA A 139 -9.66 -7.28 0.47
C ALA A 139 -8.42 -8.17 0.60
N ASN A 140 -7.49 -7.83 1.47
CA ASN A 140 -6.27 -8.61 1.69
C ASN A 140 -6.56 -10.00 2.29
N LEU A 141 -7.59 -10.10 3.15
CA LEU A 141 -7.94 -11.36 3.82
C LEU A 141 -8.76 -12.30 2.92
N VAL A 142 -9.66 -11.76 2.10
CA VAL A 142 -10.64 -12.54 1.32
C VAL A 142 -10.52 -12.25 -0.18
N GLY A 143 -10.47 -11.00 -0.58
CA GLY A 143 -10.49 -10.57 -1.97
C GLY A 143 -9.27 -11.05 -2.76
N VAL A 144 -8.08 -10.85 -2.22
CA VAL A 144 -6.81 -11.27 -2.84
C VAL A 144 -6.71 -12.78 -2.95
N PRO A 145 -7.00 -13.58 -1.91
CA PRO A 145 -7.08 -15.04 -2.03
C PRO A 145 -8.10 -15.51 -3.06
N LEU A 146 -9.29 -14.90 -3.09
CA LEU A 146 -10.32 -15.21 -4.10
C LEU A 146 -9.81 -14.92 -5.52
N GLY A 147 -9.17 -13.77 -5.74
CA GLY A 147 -8.55 -13.42 -7.01
C GLY A 147 -7.44 -14.40 -7.40
N THR A 148 -6.61 -14.81 -6.45
CA THR A 148 -5.55 -15.81 -6.66
C THR A 148 -6.15 -17.15 -7.08
N TRP A 149 -7.23 -17.60 -6.42
CA TRP A 149 -7.94 -18.82 -6.77
C TRP A 149 -8.54 -18.77 -8.18
N LEU A 150 -9.25 -17.67 -8.52
CA LEU A 150 -9.81 -17.46 -9.85
C LEU A 150 -8.73 -17.47 -10.93
N GLY A 151 -7.61 -16.78 -10.67
CA GLY A 151 -6.50 -16.69 -11.59
C GLY A 151 -5.82 -18.03 -11.85
N HIS A 152 -5.70 -18.86 -10.81
CA HIS A 152 -5.10 -20.18 -10.91
C HIS A 152 -6.04 -21.22 -11.56
N GLN A 153 -7.34 -21.20 -11.24
CA GLN A 153 -8.30 -22.19 -11.76
C GLN A 153 -8.75 -21.91 -13.20
N PHE A 154 -8.83 -20.63 -13.57
CA PHE A 154 -9.39 -20.23 -14.87
C PHE A 154 -8.42 -19.37 -15.67
N SER A 155 -8.25 -18.09 -15.26
CA SER A 155 -7.33 -17.15 -15.87
C SER A 155 -7.13 -15.95 -14.94
N TRP A 156 -5.90 -15.38 -14.93
CA TRP A 156 -5.60 -14.14 -14.21
C TRP A 156 -6.54 -12.98 -14.62
N ARG A 157 -7.09 -13.02 -15.83
CA ARG A 157 -8.04 -12.02 -16.34
C ARG A 157 -9.32 -11.97 -15.52
N TYR A 158 -9.80 -13.10 -15.01
CA TYR A 158 -11.00 -13.14 -14.16
C TYR A 158 -10.78 -12.40 -12.82
N THR A 159 -9.56 -12.39 -12.30
CA THR A 159 -9.23 -11.59 -11.12
C THR A 159 -9.49 -10.11 -11.37
N PHE A 160 -8.97 -9.57 -12.48
CA PHE A 160 -9.11 -8.15 -12.79
C PHE A 160 -10.47 -7.79 -13.37
N PHE A 161 -11.13 -8.71 -14.04
CA PHE A 161 -12.55 -8.56 -14.42
C PHE A 161 -13.45 -8.44 -13.18
N LEU A 162 -13.22 -9.25 -12.15
CA LEU A 162 -13.93 -9.17 -10.89
C LEU A 162 -13.70 -7.81 -10.22
N ILE A 163 -12.47 -7.29 -10.24
CA ILE A 163 -12.16 -5.95 -9.70
C ILE A 163 -12.90 -4.87 -10.47
N ALA A 164 -12.89 -4.90 -11.81
CA ALA A 164 -13.65 -3.94 -12.63
C ALA A 164 -15.17 -4.02 -12.35
N LEU A 165 -15.71 -5.20 -12.10
CA LEU A 165 -17.09 -5.38 -11.69
C LEU A 165 -17.37 -4.76 -10.30
N PHE A 166 -16.45 -4.94 -9.34
CA PHE A 166 -16.54 -4.26 -8.05
C PHE A 166 -16.49 -2.73 -8.20
N ASP A 167 -15.63 -2.21 -9.05
CA ASP A 167 -15.58 -0.77 -9.33
C ASP A 167 -16.91 -0.26 -9.90
N ALA A 168 -17.57 -1.01 -10.78
CA ALA A 168 -18.91 -0.68 -11.28
C ALA A 168 -19.97 -0.68 -10.14
N LEU A 169 -19.91 -1.66 -9.22
CA LEU A 169 -20.79 -1.68 -8.05
C LEU A 169 -20.51 -0.49 -7.11
N VAL A 170 -19.25 -0.07 -6.99
CA VAL A 170 -18.89 1.13 -6.22
C VAL A 170 -19.48 2.37 -6.87
N ILE A 171 -19.41 2.54 -8.19
CA ILE A 171 -20.05 3.66 -8.91
C ILE A 171 -21.56 3.71 -8.58
N LEU A 172 -22.27 2.58 -8.69
CA LEU A 172 -23.69 2.50 -8.35
C LEU A 172 -23.95 2.87 -6.89
N SER A 173 -23.13 2.35 -5.97
CA SER A 173 -23.28 2.63 -4.55
C SER A 173 -23.02 4.10 -4.21
N VAL A 174 -22.03 4.73 -4.85
CA VAL A 174 -21.72 6.16 -4.69
C VAL A 174 -22.86 7.03 -5.22
N LEU A 175 -23.42 6.69 -6.40
CA LEU A 175 -24.57 7.40 -6.97
C LEU A 175 -25.76 7.43 -6.00
N ILE A 176 -26.03 6.31 -5.32
CA ILE A 176 -27.24 6.15 -4.48
C ILE A 176 -26.99 6.62 -3.04
N TRP A 177 -25.80 6.38 -2.46
CA TRP A 177 -25.58 6.49 -1.01
C TRP A 177 -24.66 7.62 -0.59
N VAL A 178 -23.88 8.19 -1.49
CA VAL A 178 -22.99 9.29 -1.15
C VAL A 178 -23.70 10.62 -1.43
N PRO A 179 -23.78 11.52 -0.42
CA PRO A 179 -24.38 12.83 -0.60
C PRO A 179 -23.53 13.73 -1.49
N ASP A 180 -24.17 14.65 -2.18
CA ASP A 180 -23.48 15.66 -2.98
C ASP A 180 -23.01 16.81 -2.08
N ILE A 181 -21.71 16.93 -1.90
CA ILE A 181 -21.07 17.88 -0.99
C ILE A 181 -20.07 18.72 -1.79
N HIS A 182 -20.22 20.04 -1.75
CA HIS A 182 -19.27 21.00 -2.29
C HIS A 182 -18.36 21.47 -1.15
N ASP A 183 -17.05 21.30 -1.33
CA ASP A 183 -16.04 21.82 -0.41
C ASP A 183 -15.34 23.03 -1.04
N LYS A 184 -15.58 24.22 -0.47
CA LYS A 184 -14.98 25.48 -0.91
C LYS A 184 -13.74 25.85 -0.10
N SER A 185 -13.11 24.91 0.61
CA SER A 185 -11.94 25.22 1.41
C SER A 185 -10.77 25.60 0.48
N GLU A 186 -10.50 26.89 0.37
CA GLU A 186 -9.29 27.43 -0.25
C GLU A 186 -8.10 27.17 0.68
N ILE A 187 -7.41 26.06 0.46
CA ILE A 187 -6.19 25.75 1.19
C ILE A 187 -5.05 26.46 0.47
N LYS A 188 -4.40 27.42 1.14
CA LYS A 188 -3.16 28.05 0.64
C LYS A 188 -2.04 27.00 0.61
N LEU A 189 -1.85 26.38 -0.56
CA LEU A 189 -0.87 25.32 -0.78
C LEU A 189 0.54 25.71 -0.33
N THR A 190 0.93 26.98 -0.50
CA THR A 190 2.29 27.47 -0.17
C THR A 190 2.65 27.35 1.30
N GLU A 191 1.70 27.50 2.23
CA GLU A 191 1.93 27.36 3.66
C GLU A 191 2.12 25.91 4.07
N GLN A 192 1.44 25.00 3.38
CA GLN A 192 1.53 23.58 3.65
C GLN A 192 2.89 22.95 3.33
N PHE A 193 3.71 23.57 2.47
CA PHE A 193 5.04 23.07 2.13
C PHE A 193 6.14 23.44 3.14
N GLN A 194 5.84 24.28 4.14
CA GLN A 194 6.87 24.78 5.06
C GLN A 194 7.53 23.67 5.90
N PHE A 195 6.78 22.62 6.26
CA PHE A 195 7.33 21.52 7.04
C PHE A 195 8.44 20.75 6.28
N LEU A 196 8.42 20.76 4.94
CA LEU A 196 9.44 20.10 4.10
C LEU A 196 10.82 20.80 4.15
N LYS A 197 10.92 21.97 4.75
CA LYS A 197 12.21 22.66 4.98
C LYS A 197 13.03 21.99 6.09
N LYS A 198 12.42 21.14 6.91
CA LYS A 198 13.08 20.41 7.99
C LYS A 198 13.50 19.02 7.52
N PRO A 199 14.59 18.44 8.06
CA PRO A 199 15.05 17.11 7.68
C PRO A 199 14.16 15.98 8.22
N GLU A 200 13.44 16.18 9.33
CA GLU A 200 12.67 15.14 10.01
C GLU A 200 11.59 14.52 9.13
N PRO A 201 10.75 15.27 8.41
CA PRO A 201 9.76 14.70 7.49
C PRO A 201 10.39 13.83 6.39
N TRP A 202 11.53 14.23 5.84
CA TRP A 202 12.23 13.48 4.80
C TRP A 202 12.76 12.14 5.30
N LEU A 203 13.23 12.07 6.54
CA LEU A 203 13.64 10.81 7.16
C LEU A 203 12.45 9.88 7.37
N ILE A 204 11.27 10.42 7.71
CA ILE A 204 10.07 9.60 7.87
C ILE A 204 9.54 9.14 6.50
N PHE A 205 9.58 10.00 5.47
CA PHE A 205 9.27 9.59 4.10
C PHE A 205 10.22 8.51 3.60
N ALA A 206 11.53 8.65 3.85
CA ALA A 206 12.51 7.64 3.50
C ALA A 206 12.25 6.32 4.23
N ALA A 207 11.94 6.36 5.54
CA ALA A 207 11.57 5.18 6.30
C ALA A 207 10.31 4.51 5.75
N THR A 208 9.28 5.29 5.40
CA THR A 208 8.06 4.79 4.80
C THR A 208 8.34 4.13 3.44
N MET A 209 9.10 4.81 2.59
CA MET A 209 9.45 4.34 1.25
C MET A 209 10.30 3.05 1.31
N PHE A 210 11.38 3.07 2.06
CA PHE A 210 12.32 1.93 2.11
C PHE A 210 11.77 0.74 2.91
N GLY A 211 11.00 0.97 3.98
CA GLY A 211 10.35 -0.09 4.75
C GLY A 211 9.34 -0.85 3.89
N ASN A 212 8.52 -0.11 3.14
CA ASN A 212 7.61 -0.71 2.20
C ASN A 212 8.34 -1.41 1.03
N ALA A 213 9.37 -0.75 0.46
CA ALA A 213 10.17 -1.31 -0.62
C ALA A 213 10.81 -2.65 -0.23
N GLY A 214 11.27 -2.79 1.01
CA GLY A 214 11.84 -4.03 1.50
C GLY A 214 10.86 -5.19 1.44
N VAL A 215 9.68 -5.04 1.99
CA VAL A 215 8.67 -6.11 1.93
C VAL A 215 8.23 -6.37 0.51
N PHE A 216 7.99 -5.34 -0.30
CA PHE A 216 7.55 -5.50 -1.70
C PHE A 216 8.60 -6.13 -2.62
N ALA A 217 9.90 -5.99 -2.35
CA ALA A 217 10.94 -6.66 -3.13
C ALA A 217 10.80 -8.19 -3.09
N TRP A 218 10.37 -8.75 -1.96
CA TRP A 218 10.06 -10.17 -1.82
C TRP A 218 8.59 -10.49 -2.15
N PHE A 219 7.65 -9.72 -1.59
CA PHE A 219 6.23 -10.03 -1.67
C PHE A 219 5.66 -9.92 -3.10
N SER A 220 6.20 -9.04 -3.94
CA SER A 220 5.85 -8.96 -5.36
C SER A 220 6.09 -10.29 -6.10
N PHE A 221 7.05 -11.07 -5.63
CA PHE A 221 7.43 -12.37 -6.20
C PHE A 221 7.15 -13.53 -5.23
N VAL A 222 6.17 -13.34 -4.33
CA VAL A 222 5.83 -14.37 -3.32
C VAL A 222 5.47 -15.71 -3.96
N LYS A 223 4.71 -15.71 -5.06
CA LYS A 223 4.33 -16.95 -5.75
C LYS A 223 5.55 -17.71 -6.30
N PRO A 224 6.40 -17.13 -7.18
CA PRO A 224 7.59 -17.84 -7.65
C PRO A 224 8.55 -18.21 -6.53
N PHE A 225 8.65 -17.41 -5.45
CA PHE A 225 9.47 -17.76 -4.30
C PHE A 225 8.91 -19.01 -3.59
N MET A 226 7.63 -19.01 -3.23
CA MET A 226 7.01 -20.13 -2.50
C MET A 226 6.99 -21.43 -3.32
N VAL A 227 6.81 -21.33 -4.63
CA VAL A 227 6.82 -22.51 -5.50
C VAL A 227 8.24 -23.02 -5.75
N ASN A 228 9.17 -22.15 -6.19
CA ASN A 228 10.48 -22.58 -6.67
C ASN A 228 11.55 -22.69 -5.57
N VAL A 229 11.41 -21.97 -4.44
CA VAL A 229 12.35 -22.03 -3.32
C VAL A 229 11.81 -22.93 -2.22
N SER A 230 10.56 -22.70 -1.80
CA SER A 230 9.99 -23.43 -0.66
C SER A 230 9.32 -24.75 -1.05
N GLY A 231 9.12 -25.01 -2.37
CA GLY A 231 8.57 -26.27 -2.88
C GLY A 231 7.08 -26.47 -2.58
N PHE A 232 6.30 -25.37 -2.48
CA PHE A 232 4.83 -25.45 -2.42
C PHE A 232 4.25 -25.74 -3.79
N SER A 233 3.12 -26.45 -3.83
CA SER A 233 2.35 -26.56 -5.07
C SER A 233 1.64 -25.25 -5.37
N GLU A 234 1.39 -24.97 -6.65
CA GLU A 234 0.69 -23.77 -7.09
C GLU A 234 -0.72 -23.66 -6.48
N GLY A 235 -1.42 -24.78 -6.30
CA GLY A 235 -2.73 -24.83 -5.66
C GLY A 235 -2.76 -24.37 -4.20
N MET A 236 -1.61 -24.39 -3.51
CA MET A 236 -1.48 -23.86 -2.14
C MET A 236 -1.43 -22.32 -2.09
N MET A 237 -1.22 -21.65 -3.23
CA MET A 237 -1.04 -20.19 -3.23
C MET A 237 -2.24 -19.43 -2.69
N THR A 238 -3.46 -19.88 -2.92
CA THR A 238 -4.67 -19.28 -2.34
C THR A 238 -4.61 -19.25 -0.81
N ILE A 239 -4.22 -20.36 -0.18
CA ILE A 239 -4.10 -20.47 1.28
C ILE A 239 -2.92 -19.60 1.77
N ILE A 240 -1.81 -19.62 1.06
CA ILE A 240 -0.63 -18.80 1.38
C ILE A 240 -1.00 -17.31 1.34
N MET A 241 -1.68 -16.84 0.30
CA MET A 241 -2.12 -15.44 0.21
C MET A 241 -3.11 -15.08 1.32
N MET A 242 -4.00 -16.01 1.71
CA MET A 242 -4.90 -15.79 2.84
C MET A 242 -4.12 -15.67 4.17
N LEU A 243 -3.09 -16.48 4.38
CA LEU A 243 -2.23 -16.38 5.56
C LEU A 243 -1.45 -15.06 5.57
N MET A 244 -0.91 -14.63 4.43
CA MET A 244 -0.23 -13.33 4.31
C MET A 244 -1.19 -12.18 4.61
N GLY A 245 -2.41 -12.21 4.05
CA GLY A 245 -3.46 -11.22 4.34
C GLY A 245 -3.86 -11.21 5.82
N LEU A 246 -3.98 -12.38 6.46
CA LEU A 246 -4.22 -12.48 7.91
C LEU A 246 -3.07 -11.84 8.71
N GLY A 247 -1.82 -12.04 8.27
CA GLY A 247 -0.65 -11.36 8.83
C GLY A 247 -0.81 -9.85 8.79
N MET A 248 -1.19 -9.28 7.63
CA MET A 248 -1.42 -7.84 7.45
C MET A 248 -2.47 -7.30 8.42
N VAL A 249 -3.60 -8.01 8.57
CA VAL A 249 -4.68 -7.65 9.52
C VAL A 249 -4.17 -7.64 10.96
N LEU A 250 -3.52 -8.73 11.39
CA LEU A 250 -3.04 -8.87 12.75
C LEU A 250 -1.91 -7.87 13.07
N GLY A 251 -1.03 -7.60 12.10
CA GLY A 251 0.02 -6.59 12.23
C GLY A 251 -0.54 -5.20 12.46
N ASN A 252 -1.55 -4.80 11.68
CA ASN A 252 -2.22 -3.51 11.85
C ASN A 252 -2.90 -3.39 13.22
N LEU A 253 -3.64 -4.42 13.64
CA LEU A 253 -4.32 -4.46 14.94
C LEU A 253 -3.32 -4.42 16.11
N LEU A 254 -2.23 -5.19 16.01
CA LEU A 254 -1.18 -5.22 17.01
C LEU A 254 -0.50 -3.86 17.16
N SER A 255 -0.15 -3.24 16.04
CA SER A 255 0.45 -1.89 16.00
C SER A 255 -0.46 -0.85 16.67
N GLY A 256 -1.76 -0.87 16.34
CA GLY A 256 -2.76 -0.01 16.98
C GLY A 256 -2.80 -0.19 18.50
N LYS A 257 -2.79 -1.44 18.99
CA LYS A 257 -2.77 -1.75 20.42
C LYS A 257 -1.47 -1.30 21.09
N LEU A 258 -0.33 -1.49 20.44
CA LEU A 258 0.99 -1.09 20.96
C LEU A 258 1.15 0.43 21.02
N SER A 259 0.50 1.18 20.13
CA SER A 259 0.54 2.65 20.09
C SER A 259 0.01 3.31 21.38
N GLY A 260 -0.79 2.61 22.19
CA GLY A 260 -1.20 3.06 23.51
C GLY A 260 -0.14 2.92 24.61
N ARG A 261 0.96 2.18 24.35
CA ARG A 261 2.00 1.89 25.35
C ARG A 261 3.39 2.36 24.96
N PHE A 262 3.69 2.41 23.68
CA PHE A 262 5.01 2.72 23.15
C PHE A 262 4.95 3.91 22.17
N SER A 263 6.07 4.63 22.04
CA SER A 263 6.17 5.72 21.07
C SER A 263 6.10 5.17 19.62
N PRO A 264 5.53 5.94 18.70
CA PRO A 264 5.46 5.54 17.29
C PRO A 264 6.83 5.19 16.69
N LEU A 265 7.87 5.95 17.06
CA LEU A 265 9.24 5.68 16.63
C LEU A 265 9.74 4.30 17.08
N ARG A 266 9.50 3.95 18.34
CA ARG A 266 9.91 2.64 18.86
C ARG A 266 9.20 1.51 18.15
N ILE A 267 7.88 1.64 17.94
CA ILE A 267 7.09 0.63 17.21
C ILE A 267 7.62 0.47 15.79
N ALA A 268 7.81 1.56 15.05
CA ALA A 268 8.29 1.51 13.68
C ALA A 268 9.69 0.88 13.59
N ALA A 269 10.65 1.34 14.40
CA ALA A 269 12.02 0.83 14.37
C ALA A 269 12.11 -0.65 14.75
N THR A 270 11.35 -1.09 15.76
CA THR A 270 11.32 -2.53 16.14
C THR A 270 10.65 -3.38 15.08
N THR A 271 9.61 -2.86 14.43
CA THR A 271 8.94 -3.56 13.32
C THR A 271 9.87 -3.72 12.11
N ASP A 272 10.59 -2.66 11.70
CA ASP A 272 11.59 -2.77 10.62
C ASP A 272 12.70 -3.77 10.97
N MET A 273 13.17 -3.79 12.21
CA MET A 273 14.16 -4.78 12.65
C MET A 273 13.62 -6.21 12.52
N VAL A 274 12.37 -6.45 12.88
CA VAL A 274 11.72 -7.76 12.74
C VAL A 274 11.57 -8.13 11.24
N ILE A 275 11.22 -7.17 10.38
CA ILE A 275 11.15 -7.40 8.93
C ILE A 275 12.52 -7.77 8.37
N VAL A 276 13.58 -7.03 8.71
CA VAL A 276 14.97 -7.33 8.28
C VAL A 276 15.36 -8.75 8.70
N ALA A 277 15.16 -9.10 9.99
CA ALA A 277 15.46 -10.43 10.49
C ALA A 277 14.67 -11.52 9.75
N SER A 278 13.38 -11.30 9.49
CA SER A 278 12.52 -12.25 8.77
C SER A 278 12.97 -12.44 7.32
N LEU A 279 13.37 -11.37 6.62
CA LEU A 279 13.87 -11.43 5.25
C LEU A 279 15.22 -12.16 5.15
N LEU A 280 16.12 -11.95 6.12
CA LEU A 280 17.37 -12.68 6.20
C LEU A 280 17.16 -14.18 6.55
N LEU A 281 16.18 -14.47 7.40
CA LEU A 281 15.79 -15.86 7.70
C LEU A 281 15.12 -16.53 6.50
N LEU A 282 14.32 -15.80 5.68
CA LEU A 282 13.81 -16.29 4.41
C LEU A 282 14.95 -16.62 3.43
N PHE A 283 16.01 -15.80 3.40
CA PHE A 283 17.20 -16.14 2.64
C PHE A 283 17.86 -17.41 3.16
N ALA A 284 18.05 -17.54 4.47
CA ALA A 284 18.79 -18.67 5.05
C ALA A 284 18.00 -19.99 5.03
N CYS A 285 16.70 -19.93 5.33
CA CYS A 285 15.85 -21.11 5.60
C CYS A 285 14.60 -21.18 4.72
N GLY A 286 14.52 -20.40 3.63
CA GLY A 286 13.34 -20.33 2.75
C GLY A 286 12.97 -21.65 2.05
N GLU A 287 13.88 -22.62 1.98
CA GLU A 287 13.62 -23.97 1.48
C GLU A 287 12.71 -24.78 2.44
N LEU A 288 12.69 -24.42 3.71
CA LEU A 288 11.84 -25.07 4.71
C LEU A 288 10.43 -24.46 4.64
N LYS A 289 9.43 -25.23 4.23
CA LYS A 289 8.04 -24.79 4.07
C LYS A 289 7.49 -24.02 5.28
N THR A 290 7.70 -24.57 6.49
CA THR A 290 7.23 -23.93 7.74
C THR A 290 7.94 -22.59 7.98
N ALA A 291 9.27 -22.54 7.78
CA ALA A 291 10.04 -21.31 7.98
C ALA A 291 9.58 -20.22 6.99
N SER A 292 9.38 -20.55 5.71
CA SER A 292 8.95 -19.58 4.69
C SER A 292 7.54 -19.06 4.96
N LEU A 293 6.61 -19.90 5.42
CA LEU A 293 5.27 -19.45 5.81
C LEU A 293 5.30 -18.54 7.02
N VAL A 294 6.01 -18.90 8.08
CA VAL A 294 6.08 -18.10 9.31
C VAL A 294 6.78 -16.77 9.06
N MET A 295 7.93 -16.77 8.38
CA MET A 295 8.68 -15.55 8.11
C MET A 295 7.95 -14.65 7.11
N GLY A 296 7.30 -15.22 6.09
CA GLY A 296 6.46 -14.48 5.17
C GLY A 296 5.25 -13.84 5.86
N PHE A 297 4.58 -14.57 6.74
CA PHE A 297 3.50 -14.05 7.58
C PHE A 297 3.98 -12.86 8.44
N ILE A 298 5.16 -12.98 9.08
CA ILE A 298 5.74 -11.91 9.91
C ILE A 298 6.10 -10.69 9.06
N CYS A 299 6.68 -10.88 7.86
CA CYS A 299 6.96 -9.78 6.92
C CYS A 299 5.69 -9.03 6.54
N CYS A 300 4.61 -9.75 6.17
CA CYS A 300 3.34 -9.14 5.82
C CYS A 300 2.65 -8.46 7.01
N ALA A 301 2.76 -9.04 8.21
CA ALA A 301 2.31 -8.40 9.44
C ALA A 301 3.07 -7.10 9.71
N GLY A 302 4.39 -7.12 9.53
CA GLY A 302 5.26 -5.94 9.67
C GLY A 302 4.89 -4.82 8.71
N LEU A 303 4.60 -5.14 7.45
CA LEU A 303 4.20 -4.17 6.42
C LEU A 303 3.05 -3.26 6.90
N PHE A 304 1.99 -3.86 7.41
CA PHE A 304 0.82 -3.10 7.90
C PHE A 304 1.01 -2.56 9.33
N ALA A 305 1.87 -3.19 10.12
CA ALA A 305 2.22 -2.67 11.46
C ALA A 305 3.01 -1.36 11.39
N LEU A 306 3.73 -1.09 10.30
CA LEU A 306 4.45 0.17 10.06
C LEU A 306 3.52 1.33 9.73
N SER A 307 2.35 1.09 9.12
CA SER A 307 1.50 2.13 8.55
C SER A 307 1.07 3.19 9.57
N ALA A 308 0.49 2.78 10.70
CA ALA A 308 -0.02 3.73 11.71
C ALA A 308 1.10 4.51 12.42
N PRO A 309 2.19 3.90 12.90
CA PRO A 309 3.28 4.64 13.54
C PRO A 309 3.95 5.67 12.61
N LEU A 310 4.22 5.31 11.36
CA LEU A 310 4.83 6.22 10.39
C LEU A 310 3.90 7.37 10.05
N GLN A 311 2.60 7.10 9.89
CA GLN A 311 1.59 8.15 9.67
C GLN A 311 1.52 9.13 10.86
N ILE A 312 1.56 8.63 12.09
CA ILE A 312 1.57 9.47 13.29
C ILE A 312 2.84 10.33 13.34
N LEU A 313 4.01 9.75 13.04
CA LEU A 313 5.27 10.51 12.98
C LEU A 313 5.21 11.62 11.91
N LEU A 314 4.65 11.34 10.74
CA LEU A 314 4.46 12.35 9.69
C LEU A 314 3.56 13.48 10.16
N LEU A 315 2.40 13.19 10.73
CA LEU A 315 1.47 14.21 11.23
C LEU A 315 2.09 15.07 12.33
N GLN A 316 2.86 14.47 13.24
CA GLN A 316 3.57 15.19 14.31
C GLN A 316 4.63 16.16 13.79
N ASN A 317 5.22 15.87 12.62
CA ASN A 317 6.29 16.67 12.01
C ASN A 317 5.81 17.56 10.86
N ALA A 318 4.55 17.43 10.44
CA ALA A 318 3.93 18.20 9.35
C ALA A 318 2.96 19.27 9.86
N LYS A 319 3.26 19.94 11.00
CA LYS A 319 2.41 20.99 11.56
C LYS A 319 2.15 22.10 10.55
N GLY A 320 0.87 22.41 10.31
CA GLY A 320 0.42 23.36 9.27
C GLY A 320 0.41 22.79 7.84
N GLY A 321 0.81 21.52 7.65
CA GLY A 321 0.77 20.79 6.39
C GLY A 321 0.36 19.33 6.58
N GLU A 322 -0.50 19.05 7.57
CA GLU A 322 -0.88 17.69 7.95
C GLU A 322 -1.48 16.90 6.78
N MET A 323 -2.28 17.56 5.94
CA MET A 323 -2.88 16.93 4.77
C MET A 323 -1.82 16.54 3.72
N LEU A 324 -0.87 17.44 3.47
CA LEU A 324 0.24 17.19 2.55
C LEU A 324 1.20 16.13 3.11
N GLY A 325 1.44 16.14 4.42
CA GLY A 325 2.20 15.11 5.12
C GLY A 325 1.58 13.72 4.95
N ALA A 326 0.26 13.61 5.14
CA ALA A 326 -0.47 12.35 4.96
C ALA A 326 -0.43 11.87 3.50
N ALA A 327 -0.67 12.77 2.54
CA ALA A 327 -0.59 12.45 1.11
C ALA A 327 0.84 12.04 0.71
N GLY A 328 1.86 12.74 1.21
CA GLY A 328 3.27 12.41 1.00
C GLY A 328 3.64 11.05 1.57
N GLY A 329 3.07 10.67 2.73
CA GLY A 329 3.23 9.33 3.30
C GLY A 329 2.70 8.25 2.38
N GLN A 330 1.51 8.46 1.80
CA GLN A 330 0.92 7.53 0.83
C GLN A 330 1.74 7.45 -0.48
N MET A 331 2.25 8.59 -0.94
CA MET A 331 3.17 8.62 -2.10
C MET A 331 4.46 7.85 -1.80
N ALA A 332 5.07 8.06 -0.63
CA ALA A 332 6.28 7.35 -0.21
C ALA A 332 6.05 5.83 -0.10
N PHE A 333 4.90 5.41 0.45
CA PHE A 333 4.48 4.01 0.51
C PHE A 333 4.45 3.39 -0.89
N ASN A 334 3.75 4.01 -1.83
CA ASN A 334 3.60 3.49 -3.18
C ASN A 334 4.90 3.56 -4.00
N LEU A 335 5.70 4.62 -3.84
CA LEU A 335 7.03 4.68 -4.44
C LEU A 335 7.92 3.55 -3.93
N GLY A 336 7.80 3.21 -2.63
CA GLY A 336 8.43 2.03 -2.04
C GLY A 336 8.01 0.74 -2.72
N SER A 337 6.70 0.55 -2.97
CA SER A 337 6.19 -0.62 -3.69
C SER A 337 6.81 -0.75 -5.08
N ALA A 338 6.92 0.36 -5.84
CA ALA A 338 7.55 0.40 -7.15
C ALA A 338 9.05 0.03 -7.09
N ILE A 339 9.79 0.65 -6.17
CA ILE A 339 11.21 0.40 -5.95
C ILE A 339 11.44 -1.05 -5.55
N GLY A 340 10.64 -1.58 -4.62
CA GLY A 340 10.73 -2.96 -4.17
C GLY A 340 10.52 -3.95 -5.30
N ALA A 341 9.42 -3.83 -6.04
CA ALA A 341 9.13 -4.69 -7.18
C ALA A 341 10.24 -4.65 -8.25
N TYR A 342 10.80 -3.47 -8.52
CA TYR A 342 11.89 -3.30 -9.46
C TYR A 342 13.16 -4.02 -8.99
N PHE A 343 13.63 -3.78 -7.77
CA PHE A 343 14.86 -4.41 -7.25
C PHE A 343 14.72 -5.92 -7.04
N GLY A 344 13.53 -6.40 -6.62
CA GLY A 344 13.25 -7.83 -6.56
C GLY A 344 13.32 -8.47 -7.95
N GLY A 345 12.68 -7.88 -8.97
CA GLY A 345 12.72 -8.36 -10.35
C GLY A 345 14.12 -8.28 -10.99
N MET A 346 14.90 -7.26 -10.65
CA MET A 346 16.26 -7.07 -11.12
C MET A 346 17.18 -8.25 -10.75
N MET A 347 17.04 -8.83 -9.54
CA MET A 347 17.81 -10.01 -9.13
C MET A 347 17.59 -11.18 -10.09
N ILE A 348 16.35 -11.38 -10.52
CA ILE A 348 16.01 -12.46 -11.45
C ILE A 348 16.52 -12.17 -12.87
N THR A 349 16.42 -10.92 -13.30
CA THR A 349 16.95 -10.47 -14.60
C THR A 349 18.48 -10.65 -14.69
N LEU A 350 19.19 -10.50 -13.59
CA LEU A 350 20.62 -10.74 -13.46
C LEU A 350 20.99 -12.23 -13.37
N GLY A 351 20.01 -13.15 -13.43
CA GLY A 351 20.23 -14.59 -13.42
C GLY A 351 20.33 -15.23 -12.03
N PHE A 352 20.05 -14.49 -10.97
CA PHE A 352 20.00 -15.05 -9.61
C PHE A 352 18.74 -15.87 -9.39
N SER A 353 18.79 -16.87 -8.50
CA SER A 353 17.61 -17.64 -8.11
C SER A 353 16.62 -16.78 -7.30
N TRP A 354 15.34 -17.22 -7.24
CA TRP A 354 14.26 -16.55 -6.48
C TRP A 354 14.59 -16.32 -5.01
N ARG A 355 15.49 -17.09 -4.42
CA ARG A 355 15.97 -16.90 -3.06
C ARG A 355 16.61 -15.52 -2.86
N TYR A 356 17.32 -15.02 -3.86
CA TYR A 356 18.10 -13.78 -3.75
C TYR A 356 17.26 -12.51 -3.76
N VAL A 357 15.96 -12.57 -4.08
CA VAL A 357 15.08 -11.40 -3.98
C VAL A 357 14.96 -10.86 -2.54
N THR A 358 15.24 -11.71 -1.54
CA THR A 358 15.20 -11.34 -0.11
C THR A 358 16.38 -10.49 0.34
N LEU A 359 17.51 -10.49 -0.41
CA LEU A 359 18.68 -9.68 -0.05
C LEU A 359 18.47 -8.18 -0.29
N PRO A 360 18.08 -7.70 -1.50
CA PRO A 360 17.70 -6.30 -1.67
C PRO A 360 16.51 -5.93 -0.78
N ALA A 361 15.59 -6.86 -0.52
CA ALA A 361 14.49 -6.68 0.42
C ALA A 361 15.00 -6.33 1.83
N ALA A 362 15.92 -7.11 2.37
CA ALA A 362 16.52 -6.88 3.68
C ALA A 362 17.34 -5.57 3.72
N LEU A 363 18.08 -5.25 2.65
CA LEU A 363 18.86 -4.01 2.56
C LEU A 363 17.97 -2.78 2.57
N LEU A 364 16.87 -2.80 1.81
CA LEU A 364 15.90 -1.70 1.77
C LEU A 364 15.24 -1.50 3.14
N SER A 365 14.76 -2.57 3.80
CA SER A 365 14.20 -2.49 5.15
C SER A 365 15.23 -2.01 6.18
N PHE A 366 16.50 -2.42 6.06
CA PHE A 366 17.58 -1.92 6.90
C PHE A 366 17.82 -0.41 6.70
N SER A 367 17.68 0.08 5.46
CA SER A 367 17.77 1.52 5.16
C SER A 367 16.63 2.30 5.84
N ALA A 368 15.41 1.73 5.89
CA ALA A 368 14.28 2.32 6.62
C ALA A 368 14.56 2.40 8.12
N MET A 369 15.02 1.31 8.71
CA MET A 369 15.42 1.27 10.12
C MET A 369 16.50 2.33 10.42
N SER A 370 17.50 2.45 9.55
CA SER A 370 18.57 3.44 9.69
C SER A 370 18.03 4.87 9.66
N ALA A 371 17.09 5.19 8.76
CA ALA A 371 16.43 6.49 8.70
C ALA A 371 15.67 6.82 10.01
N LEU A 372 14.97 5.84 10.59
CA LEU A 372 14.28 6.00 11.89
C LEU A 372 15.25 6.21 13.05
N LEU A 373 16.37 5.52 13.06
CA LEU A 373 17.41 5.70 14.10
C LEU A 373 18.03 7.09 14.01
N ILE A 374 18.33 7.57 12.80
CA ILE A 374 18.85 8.94 12.57
C ILE A 374 17.80 9.97 13.02
N TYR A 375 16.52 9.77 12.67
CA TYR A 375 15.44 10.64 13.13
C TYR A 375 15.37 10.68 14.66
N GLY A 376 15.45 9.53 15.32
CA GLY A 376 15.46 9.43 16.79
C GLY A 376 16.62 10.17 17.42
N TYR A 377 17.82 10.04 16.86
CA TYR A 377 19.02 10.74 17.30
C TYR A 377 18.88 12.26 17.19
N LEU A 378 18.40 12.77 16.04
CA LEU A 378 18.20 14.20 15.83
C LEU A 378 17.19 14.79 16.84
N ARG A 379 16.07 14.09 17.09
CA ARG A 379 15.10 14.52 18.11
C ARG A 379 15.66 14.55 19.51
N ALA A 380 16.45 13.55 19.89
CA ALA A 380 17.09 13.51 21.22
C ALA A 380 18.07 14.67 21.39
N ARG A 381 18.86 14.98 20.36
CA ARG A 381 19.81 16.10 20.36
C ARG A 381 19.11 17.46 20.47
N GLN A 382 18.00 17.66 19.74
CA GLN A 382 17.18 18.87 19.84
C GLN A 382 16.58 19.06 21.23
N ALA A 383 16.08 17.98 21.84
CA ALA A 383 15.52 18.02 23.19
C ALA A 383 16.59 18.41 24.23
N GLN A 384 17.82 17.90 24.10
CA GLN A 384 18.95 18.26 24.97
C GLN A 384 19.38 19.71 24.78
N ALA A 385 19.42 20.21 23.53
CA ALA A 385 19.77 21.60 23.25
C ALA A 385 18.74 22.57 23.86
N ASN A 386 17.45 22.27 23.71
CA ASN A 386 16.37 23.07 24.30
C ASN A 386 16.43 23.05 25.84
N ALA A 387 16.71 21.90 26.47
CA ALA A 387 16.85 21.80 27.91
C ALA A 387 18.03 22.65 28.44
N ARG A 388 19.16 22.69 27.70
CA ARG A 388 20.32 23.55 28.04
C ARG A 388 20.07 25.05 27.85
N ALA A 389 19.20 25.43 26.92
CA ALA A 389 18.85 26.83 26.67
C ALA A 389 17.86 27.39 27.71
N LEU A 390 17.17 26.50 28.45
CA LEU A 390 16.24 26.86 29.51
C LEU A 390 16.86 26.80 30.93
N ALA A 391 18.02 26.16 31.07
CA ALA A 391 18.82 26.11 32.29
C ALA A 391 19.84 27.26 32.35
#